data_e7f38c5386ae6138220727a00ed12ed5
#
_entry.id   e7f38c5386ae6138220727a00ed12ed5
#
_cell.length_a   1.000
_cell.length_b   1.000
_cell.length_c   1.000
_cell.angle_alpha   90.00
_cell.angle_beta   90.00
_cell.angle_gamma   90.00
#
_symmetry.space_group_name_H-M   'P 1'
#
loop_
_entity.id
_entity.type
_entity.pdbx_description
1 polymer ?
#
loop_
_entity_poly.entity_id
_entity_poly.type
_entity_poly.pdbx_seq_one_letter_code
_entity_poly.pdbx_strand_id
1 'polypeptide(L)'
;IQLNLSSVSANTTLDNTYSYVLATGTITVTLPTAVGITGRLYWIKKMDTGTTLTIATTSSQTIDGSSTLTVNTQYASYTLVSNGSNWIIV
;
A
#
# COMPACT_ATOMS: atom_id res chain seq x y z
N ILE A 1 -19.51 -9.60 3.50
CA ILE A 1 -18.90 -8.26 3.47
C ILE A 1 -18.38 -7.96 2.05
N GLN A 2 -18.44 -6.72 1.64
CA GLN A 2 -17.98 -6.27 0.34
C GLN A 2 -17.08 -5.05 0.53
N LEU A 3 -15.86 -5.11 0.02
CA LEU A 3 -14.87 -4.04 0.14
C LEU A 3 -14.61 -3.41 -1.23
N ASN A 4 -14.09 -2.18 -1.24
CA ASN A 4 -13.74 -1.50 -2.47
C ASN A 4 -12.54 -2.16 -3.13
N LEU A 5 -12.62 -2.35 -4.44
CA LEU A 5 -11.51 -2.75 -5.30
C LEU A 5 -11.22 -1.60 -6.24
N SER A 6 -9.98 -1.11 -6.19
CA SER A 6 -9.55 0.05 -6.99
C SER A 6 -8.34 -0.31 -7.83
N SER A 7 -8.33 0.13 -9.09
CA SER A 7 -7.16 0.02 -9.96
C SER A 7 -6.51 1.38 -10.08
N VAL A 8 -5.18 1.43 -9.89
CA VAL A 8 -4.41 2.66 -9.97
C VAL A 8 -3.26 2.49 -10.96
N SER A 9 -3.01 3.53 -11.77
CA SER A 9 -1.94 3.55 -12.78
C SER A 9 -1.09 4.82 -12.71
N ALA A 10 -1.27 5.61 -11.66
CA ALA A 10 -0.52 6.83 -11.38
C ALA A 10 -0.20 6.89 -9.89
N ASN A 11 0.73 7.76 -9.50
CA ASN A 11 1.04 7.97 -8.09
C ASN A 11 -0.24 8.34 -7.33
N THR A 12 -0.49 7.62 -6.26
CA THR A 12 -1.74 7.71 -5.51
C THR A 12 -1.45 7.69 -4.02
N THR A 13 -2.09 8.57 -3.27
CA THR A 13 -2.11 8.50 -1.80
C THR A 13 -3.42 7.86 -1.37
N LEU A 14 -3.32 6.78 -0.61
CA LEU A 14 -4.50 6.07 -0.14
C LEU A 14 -5.19 6.81 1.00
N ASP A 15 -6.49 6.58 1.12
CA ASP A 15 -7.34 7.11 2.18
C ASP A 15 -8.39 6.07 2.57
N ASN A 16 -9.40 6.47 3.33
CA ASN A 16 -10.42 5.53 3.82
C ASN A 16 -11.37 5.01 2.74
N THR A 17 -11.26 5.47 1.50
CA THR A 17 -12.06 4.97 0.37
C THR A 17 -11.43 3.77 -0.32
N TYR A 18 -10.16 3.47 -0.03
CA TYR A 18 -9.45 2.34 -0.60
C TYR A 18 -9.47 1.14 0.34
N SER A 19 -9.45 -0.06 -0.24
CA SER A 19 -9.27 -1.32 0.50
C SER A 19 -8.34 -2.24 -0.29
N TYR A 20 -8.80 -2.84 -1.39
CA TYR A 20 -7.97 -3.58 -2.31
C TYR A 20 -7.48 -2.64 -3.41
N VAL A 21 -6.17 -2.63 -3.65
CA VAL A 21 -5.53 -1.76 -4.65
C VAL A 21 -4.76 -2.62 -5.65
N LEU A 22 -5.16 -2.54 -6.90
CA LEU A 22 -4.47 -3.18 -8.01
C LEU A 22 -3.62 -2.13 -8.71
N ALA A 23 -2.29 -2.28 -8.66
CA ALA A 23 -1.36 -1.27 -9.14
C ALA A 23 -0.70 -1.70 -10.45
N THR A 24 -0.64 -0.78 -11.42
CA THR A 24 -0.03 -0.98 -12.73
C THR A 24 0.89 0.19 -13.05
N GLY A 25 2.07 -0.09 -13.57
CA GLY A 25 3.06 0.92 -13.94
C GLY A 25 4.14 1.13 -12.88
N THR A 26 5.13 1.94 -13.23
CA THR A 26 6.16 2.40 -12.29
C THR A 26 5.61 3.59 -11.54
N ILE A 27 4.98 3.31 -10.40
CA ILE A 27 4.24 4.29 -9.61
C ILE A 27 4.59 4.14 -8.13
N THR A 28 4.24 5.17 -7.37
CA THR A 28 4.29 5.17 -5.91
C THR A 28 2.88 5.21 -5.36
N VAL A 29 2.55 4.23 -4.52
CA VAL A 29 1.32 4.19 -3.74
C VAL A 29 1.69 4.54 -2.31
N THR A 30 1.19 5.66 -1.81
CA THR A 30 1.52 6.17 -0.49
C THR A 30 0.42 5.82 0.50
N LEU A 31 0.80 5.16 1.61
CA LEU A 31 -0.12 4.88 2.71
C LEU A 31 -0.43 6.16 3.49
N PRO A 32 -1.65 6.31 3.99
CA PRO A 32 -1.97 7.43 4.87
C PRO A 32 -1.25 7.27 6.22
N THR A 33 -1.40 8.25 7.10
CA THR A 33 -0.86 8.10 8.46
C THR A 33 -1.49 6.88 9.16
N ALA A 34 -0.66 6.08 9.82
CA ALA A 34 -1.11 4.93 10.61
C ALA A 34 -1.73 5.37 11.94
N VAL A 35 -1.52 6.63 12.34
CA VAL A 35 -1.98 7.16 13.62
C VAL A 35 -3.50 7.32 13.62
N GLY A 36 -4.15 6.81 14.65
CA GLY A 36 -5.60 6.94 14.84
C GLY A 36 -6.44 5.94 14.07
N ILE A 37 -5.81 5.00 13.35
CA ILE A 37 -6.50 3.99 12.56
C ILE A 37 -5.98 2.55 12.84
N THR A 38 -5.61 2.28 14.06
CA THR A 38 -5.10 0.95 14.47
C THR A 38 -6.03 -0.17 13.97
N GLY A 39 -5.46 -1.15 13.29
CA GLY A 39 -6.20 -2.26 12.70
C GLY A 39 -6.68 -2.02 11.28
N ARG A 40 -6.50 -0.83 10.71
CA ARG A 40 -6.85 -0.57 9.31
C ARG A 40 -5.98 -1.42 8.40
N LEU A 41 -6.61 -2.09 7.43
CA LEU A 41 -5.95 -2.93 6.44
C LEU A 41 -6.00 -2.29 5.06
N TYR A 42 -4.90 -2.46 4.30
CA TYR A 42 -4.84 -2.26 2.86
C TYR A 42 -4.23 -3.48 2.21
N TRP A 43 -4.79 -3.89 1.07
CA TRP A 43 -4.25 -4.97 0.23
C TRP A 43 -3.77 -4.35 -1.07
N ILE A 44 -2.46 -4.48 -1.36
CA ILE A 44 -1.86 -3.87 -2.54
C ILE A 44 -1.22 -4.97 -3.37
N LYS A 45 -1.62 -5.05 -4.64
CA LYS A 45 -1.14 -6.07 -5.57
C LYS A 45 -0.56 -5.44 -6.83
N LYS A 46 0.62 -5.88 -7.22
CA LYS A 46 1.25 -5.49 -8.48
C LYS A 46 0.68 -6.33 -9.61
N MET A 47 0.13 -5.70 -10.65
CA MET A 47 -0.60 -6.41 -11.71
C MET A 47 0.23 -6.65 -12.97
N ASP A 48 1.35 -5.98 -13.17
CA ASP A 48 2.10 -6.02 -14.43
C ASP A 48 3.55 -6.44 -14.26
N THR A 49 4.25 -6.58 -15.39
CA THR A 49 5.68 -6.88 -15.46
C THR A 49 6.45 -5.68 -15.99
N GLY A 50 7.79 -5.68 -15.75
CA GLY A 50 8.67 -4.65 -16.32
C GLY A 50 8.59 -3.30 -15.64
N THR A 51 7.91 -3.20 -14.52
CA THR A 51 7.72 -1.96 -13.77
C THR A 51 8.12 -2.16 -12.31
N THR A 52 8.31 -1.07 -11.59
CA THR A 52 8.60 -1.07 -10.16
C THR A 52 7.49 -0.33 -9.43
N LEU A 53 6.80 -1.04 -8.54
CA LEU A 53 5.84 -0.44 -7.62
C LEU A 53 6.58 -0.10 -6.32
N THR A 54 6.44 1.14 -5.88
CA THR A 54 6.93 1.57 -4.56
C THR A 54 5.72 1.84 -3.66
N ILE A 55 5.69 1.19 -2.50
CA ILE A 55 4.73 1.50 -1.44
C ILE A 55 5.46 2.38 -0.45
N ALA A 56 4.99 3.60 -0.28
CA ALA A 56 5.61 4.61 0.56
C ALA A 56 4.72 4.93 1.76
N THR A 57 5.29 5.65 2.72
CA THR A 57 4.61 6.04 3.95
C THR A 57 4.54 7.54 4.08
N THR A 58 3.79 7.99 5.09
CA THR A 58 3.60 9.40 5.45
C THR A 58 4.25 9.67 6.81
N SER A 59 4.71 10.89 7.04
CA SER A 59 5.18 11.37 8.34
C SER A 59 6.32 10.53 8.93
N SER A 60 7.26 10.12 8.11
CA SER A 60 8.43 9.31 8.51
C SER A 60 8.05 7.97 9.16
N GLN A 61 6.86 7.47 8.90
CA GLN A 61 6.43 6.15 9.34
C GLN A 61 7.13 5.06 8.54
N THR A 62 7.02 3.81 9.00
CA THR A 62 7.72 2.69 8.38
C THR A 62 6.77 1.55 8.05
N ILE A 63 7.22 0.71 7.11
CA ILE A 63 6.62 -0.59 6.79
C ILE A 63 7.64 -1.63 7.25
N ASP A 64 7.35 -2.35 8.33
CA ASP A 64 8.28 -3.32 8.95
C ASP A 64 9.69 -2.72 9.15
N GLY A 65 9.75 -1.46 9.58
CA GLY A 65 11.00 -0.77 9.85
C GLY A 65 11.64 -0.04 8.68
N SER A 66 11.09 -0.15 7.47
CA SER A 66 11.59 0.53 6.27
C SER A 66 10.63 1.62 5.82
N SER A 67 11.17 2.74 5.32
CA SER A 67 10.34 3.86 4.86
C SER A 67 9.56 3.55 3.58
N THR A 68 10.02 2.58 2.80
CA THR A 68 9.37 2.15 1.56
C THR A 68 9.44 0.63 1.42
N LEU A 69 8.53 0.10 0.59
CA LEU A 69 8.54 -1.29 0.16
C LEU A 69 8.53 -1.30 -1.36
N THR A 70 9.56 -1.88 -1.97
CA THR A 70 9.69 -1.98 -3.42
C THR A 70 9.20 -3.34 -3.90
N VAL A 71 8.31 -3.34 -4.91
CA VAL A 71 7.70 -4.55 -5.45
C VAL A 71 7.99 -4.62 -6.95
N ASN A 72 8.71 -5.66 -7.38
CA ASN A 72 9.13 -5.85 -8.77
C ASN A 72 8.51 -7.06 -9.45
N THR A 73 7.81 -7.91 -8.71
CA THR A 73 7.27 -9.18 -9.22
C THR A 73 5.80 -9.05 -9.56
N GLN A 74 5.43 -9.46 -10.78
CA GLN A 74 4.03 -9.51 -11.18
C GLN A 74 3.22 -10.37 -10.22
N TYR A 75 2.04 -9.88 -9.84
CA TYR A 75 1.08 -10.52 -8.95
C TYR A 75 1.55 -10.67 -7.50
N ALA A 76 2.72 -10.14 -7.14
CA ALA A 76 3.07 -10.03 -5.73
C ALA A 76 2.07 -9.10 -5.02
N SER A 77 1.62 -9.53 -3.86
CA SER A 77 0.65 -8.78 -3.08
C SER A 77 1.07 -8.70 -1.62
N TYR A 78 0.68 -7.60 -0.98
CA TYR A 78 1.01 -7.35 0.42
C TYR A 78 -0.24 -6.87 1.14
N THR A 79 -0.44 -7.39 2.33
CA THR A 79 -1.45 -6.93 3.26
C THR A 79 -0.77 -6.12 4.34
N LEU A 80 -1.18 -4.87 4.49
CA LEU A 80 -0.57 -3.92 5.40
C LEU A 80 -1.57 -3.51 6.46
N VAL A 81 -1.19 -3.58 7.72
CA VAL A 81 -2.05 -3.20 8.84
C VAL A 81 -1.39 -2.09 9.65
N SER A 82 -2.19 -1.12 10.06
CA SER A 82 -1.74 -0.09 11.01
C SER A 82 -1.68 -0.65 12.42
N ASN A 83 -0.54 -0.43 13.09
CA ASN A 83 -0.44 -0.73 14.53
C ASN A 83 -0.67 0.50 15.42
N GLY A 84 -1.12 1.59 14.81
CA GLY A 84 -1.35 2.87 15.50
C GLY A 84 -0.20 3.86 15.40
N SER A 85 0.97 3.42 14.96
CA SER A 85 2.17 4.25 14.79
C SER A 85 2.85 4.05 13.45
N ASN A 86 2.89 2.82 12.96
CA ASN A 86 3.53 2.42 11.72
C ASN A 86 2.69 1.34 11.02
N TRP A 87 3.20 0.86 9.89
CA TRP A 87 2.56 -0.19 9.10
C TRP A 87 3.32 -1.50 9.24
N ILE A 88 2.59 -2.60 9.24
CA ILE A 88 3.13 -3.96 9.38
C ILE A 88 2.60 -4.80 8.23
N ILE A 89 3.48 -5.60 7.61
CA ILE A 89 3.09 -6.61 6.63
C ILE A 89 2.59 -7.85 7.38
N VAL A 90 1.39 -8.27 7.04
CA VAL A 90 0.78 -9.45 7.67
C VAL A 90 0.38 -10.51 6.65
#